data_e85306e3e949790ae45267e65054a963
#
_entry.id   e85306e3e949790ae45267e65054a963
#
_cell.length_a   1.000
_cell.length_b   1.000
_cell.length_c   1.000
_cell.angle_alpha   90.00
_cell.angle_beta   90.00
_cell.angle_gamma   90.00
#
_symmetry.space_group_name_H-M   'P 1'
#
loop_
_entity.id
_entity.type
_entity.pdbx_description
1 polymer ?
#
loop_
_entity_poly.entity_id
_entity_poly.type
_entity_poly.pdbx_seq_one_letter_code
_entity_poly.pdbx_strand_id
1 'polypeptide(L)'
;MFNPTPAMAGWFGYPLELDDRLRLIKAAGFQSVLLWWSTESTYEPPVPHKVETAAKHGLSVENAHLQFANMNSLWEDGYEGEHYAAELMGLVAEAGVYGVKTLVVHLTRRKDPPPFSELGFSRYLRLCEVAERANVDLAFENLRAPEYLYEFMRRVDSPRIGVCFDAGHNHFVCPEKNILKDFSDRIKAVHLHDNYGDFDAHNIPGDGSIDWKALRKDLIASAYTGAWSLEIEHAQTSEFGKALLGKDEDPYFGMGPEEYLDRAFKAHQKLIKGEL
;
A
#
# COMPACT_ATOMS: atom_id res chain seq x y z
N MET A 1 20.57 -9.71 -13.43
CA MET A 1 20.47 -9.48 -11.97
C MET A 1 19.14 -8.77 -11.75
N PHE A 2 18.26 -9.30 -10.91
CA PHE A 2 16.98 -8.67 -10.61
C PHE A 2 17.25 -7.33 -9.89
N ASN A 3 16.72 -6.24 -10.42
CA ASN A 3 16.91 -4.90 -9.88
C ASN A 3 15.56 -4.17 -9.91
N PRO A 4 14.73 -4.32 -8.86
CA PRO A 4 13.42 -3.71 -8.82
C PRO A 4 13.51 -2.19 -8.80
N THR A 5 12.55 -1.54 -9.43
CA THR A 5 12.45 -0.07 -9.41
C THR A 5 12.26 0.42 -7.97
N PRO A 6 13.07 1.37 -7.48
CA PRO A 6 12.87 1.97 -6.18
C PRO A 6 11.63 2.86 -6.20
N ALA A 7 10.66 2.51 -5.37
CA ALA A 7 9.41 3.22 -5.21
C ALA A 7 9.13 3.56 -3.75
N MET A 8 8.30 4.56 -3.52
CA MET A 8 7.93 5.02 -2.19
C MET A 8 6.53 5.63 -2.17
N ALA A 9 5.86 5.55 -1.02
CA ALA A 9 4.60 6.26 -0.81
C ALA A 9 4.77 7.78 -0.98
N GLY A 10 3.85 8.40 -1.67
CA GLY A 10 3.81 9.86 -1.86
C GLY A 10 3.47 10.62 -0.57
N TRP A 11 2.92 9.94 0.44
CA TRP A 11 2.80 10.41 1.81
C TRP A 11 3.82 9.68 2.68
N PHE A 12 4.59 10.40 3.46
CA PHE A 12 5.62 9.83 4.33
C PHE A 12 5.68 10.54 5.71
N GLY A 13 4.54 11.13 6.12
CA GLY A 13 4.36 11.70 7.45
C GLY A 13 4.72 13.19 7.60
N TYR A 14 5.24 13.85 6.58
CA TYR A 14 5.52 15.28 6.62
C TYR A 14 4.39 16.10 5.99
N PRO A 15 3.84 17.12 6.67
CA PRO A 15 2.71 17.92 6.18
C PRO A 15 3.16 18.93 5.11
N LEU A 16 3.65 18.42 4.00
CA LEU A 16 4.07 19.15 2.81
C LEU A 16 3.04 18.99 1.70
N GLU A 17 2.95 19.98 0.81
CA GLU A 17 2.17 19.85 -0.41
C GLU A 17 2.68 18.70 -1.28
N LEU A 18 1.80 18.07 -2.06
CA LEU A 18 2.16 16.92 -2.89
C LEU A 18 3.34 17.24 -3.84
N ASP A 19 3.35 18.42 -4.44
CA ASP A 19 4.43 18.82 -5.37
C ASP A 19 5.81 18.82 -4.67
N ASP A 20 5.89 19.34 -3.46
CA ASP A 20 7.12 19.33 -2.67
C ASP A 20 7.51 17.91 -2.24
N ARG A 21 6.56 17.10 -1.79
CA ARG A 21 6.83 15.70 -1.42
C ARG A 21 7.41 14.93 -2.59
N LEU A 22 6.80 15.00 -3.78
CA LEU A 22 7.25 14.27 -4.95
C LEU A 22 8.60 14.78 -5.47
N ARG A 23 8.84 16.08 -5.39
CA ARG A 23 10.15 16.68 -5.68
C ARG A 23 11.25 16.11 -4.77
N LEU A 24 10.98 16.01 -3.46
CA LEU A 24 11.94 15.48 -2.48
C LEU A 24 12.16 13.98 -2.67
N ILE A 25 11.11 13.20 -2.90
CA ILE A 25 11.19 11.77 -3.21
C ILE A 25 12.08 11.52 -4.42
N LYS A 26 11.88 12.32 -5.48
CA LYS A 26 12.75 12.24 -6.68
C LYS A 26 14.19 12.61 -6.38
N ALA A 27 14.41 13.66 -5.62
CA ALA A 27 15.76 14.12 -5.27
C ALA A 27 16.51 13.08 -4.42
N ALA A 28 15.82 12.30 -3.58
CA ALA A 28 16.41 11.21 -2.80
C ALA A 28 16.84 10.01 -3.67
N GLY A 29 16.32 9.88 -4.90
CA GLY A 29 16.72 8.83 -5.85
C GLY A 29 15.63 7.82 -6.21
N PHE A 30 14.44 7.93 -5.66
CA PHE A 30 13.30 7.10 -6.05
C PHE A 30 12.87 7.40 -7.49
N GLN A 31 12.33 6.39 -8.16
CA GLN A 31 11.94 6.47 -9.56
C GLN A 31 10.44 6.32 -9.78
N SER A 32 9.75 5.80 -8.77
CA SER A 32 8.31 5.58 -8.80
C SER A 32 7.67 5.92 -7.47
N VAL A 33 6.36 6.14 -7.47
CA VAL A 33 5.57 6.46 -6.29
C VAL A 33 4.31 5.61 -6.20
N LEU A 34 3.89 5.34 -4.97
CA LEU A 34 2.55 4.95 -4.58
C LEU A 34 1.77 6.22 -4.27
N LEU A 35 0.60 6.41 -4.87
CA LEU A 35 -0.25 7.57 -4.64
C LEU A 35 -1.49 7.20 -3.82
N TRP A 36 -1.95 8.12 -2.99
CA TRP A 36 -3.25 8.01 -2.36
C TRP A 36 -4.37 8.33 -3.37
N TRP A 37 -5.31 7.38 -3.58
CA TRP A 37 -6.38 7.49 -4.57
C TRP A 37 -7.73 7.62 -3.87
N SER A 38 -8.09 8.86 -3.56
CA SER A 38 -9.24 9.15 -2.71
C SER A 38 -9.86 10.49 -3.04
N THR A 39 -11.16 10.61 -2.77
CA THR A 39 -11.89 11.87 -2.71
C THR A 39 -11.99 12.42 -1.27
N GLU A 40 -11.57 11.65 -0.28
CA GLU A 40 -11.77 11.95 1.15
C GLU A 40 -10.68 12.86 1.76
N SER A 41 -9.57 13.11 1.07
CA SER A 41 -8.46 13.87 1.64
C SER A 41 -8.59 15.37 1.38
N THR A 42 -8.44 16.17 2.44
CA THR A 42 -8.40 17.63 2.36
C THR A 42 -7.01 18.19 2.03
N TYR A 43 -5.96 17.37 2.16
CA TYR A 43 -4.55 17.75 1.93
C TYR A 43 -4.01 17.28 0.59
N GLU A 44 -4.81 16.57 -0.17
CA GLU A 44 -4.40 16.00 -1.44
C GLU A 44 -5.15 16.72 -2.59
N PRO A 45 -4.45 17.06 -3.68
CA PRO A 45 -5.14 17.61 -4.85
C PRO A 45 -6.08 16.57 -5.47
N PRO A 46 -7.03 16.99 -6.31
CA PRO A 46 -7.84 16.07 -7.10
C PRO A 46 -6.98 15.04 -7.85
N VAL A 47 -7.52 13.84 -8.00
CA VAL A 47 -6.84 12.67 -8.58
C VAL A 47 -6.05 12.97 -9.88
N PRO A 48 -6.60 13.70 -10.88
CA PRO A 48 -5.86 14.02 -12.11
C PRO A 48 -4.52 14.69 -11.85
N HIS A 49 -4.52 15.67 -10.95
CA HIS A 49 -3.31 16.43 -10.64
C HIS A 49 -2.23 15.60 -9.94
N LYS A 50 -2.59 14.50 -9.28
CA LYS A 50 -1.60 13.61 -8.65
C LYS A 50 -0.70 12.94 -9.67
N VAL A 51 -1.28 12.41 -10.74
CA VAL A 51 -0.54 11.75 -11.82
C VAL A 51 0.28 12.77 -12.60
N GLU A 52 -0.30 13.93 -12.91
CA GLU A 52 0.40 15.04 -13.58
C GLU A 52 1.60 15.52 -12.76
N THR A 53 1.44 15.66 -11.43
CA THR A 53 2.51 16.08 -10.53
C THR A 53 3.63 15.04 -10.47
N ALA A 54 3.29 13.75 -10.42
CA ALA A 54 4.30 12.68 -10.48
C ALA A 54 5.09 12.75 -11.80
N ALA A 55 4.40 12.88 -12.92
CA ALA A 55 5.03 13.01 -14.23
C ALA A 55 5.91 14.26 -14.35
N LYS A 56 5.47 15.41 -13.81
CA LYS A 56 6.25 16.67 -13.75
C LYS A 56 7.62 16.47 -13.11
N HIS A 57 7.70 15.64 -12.07
CA HIS A 57 8.95 15.33 -11.37
C HIS A 57 9.68 14.11 -11.95
N GLY A 58 9.19 13.52 -13.05
CA GLY A 58 9.80 12.35 -13.70
C GLY A 58 9.72 11.10 -12.81
N LEU A 59 8.62 10.97 -12.05
CA LEU A 59 8.26 9.78 -11.29
C LEU A 59 7.17 9.01 -12.05
N SER A 60 7.32 7.69 -12.14
CA SER A 60 6.22 6.83 -12.56
C SER A 60 5.28 6.54 -11.38
N VAL A 61 4.02 6.22 -11.66
CA VAL A 61 3.08 5.75 -10.64
C VAL A 61 3.11 4.22 -10.65
N GLU A 62 3.64 3.62 -9.60
CA GLU A 62 3.72 2.16 -9.44
C GLU A 62 2.35 1.56 -9.16
N ASN A 63 1.73 2.06 -8.14
CA ASN A 63 0.37 1.74 -7.77
C ASN A 63 -0.29 2.94 -7.09
N ALA A 64 -1.59 2.86 -6.87
CA ALA A 64 -2.29 3.83 -6.06
C ALA A 64 -3.17 3.12 -5.03
N HIS A 65 -3.25 3.67 -3.84
CA HIS A 65 -4.01 3.10 -2.74
C HIS A 65 -5.41 3.69 -2.69
N LEU A 66 -6.44 2.88 -2.88
CA LEU A 66 -7.83 3.32 -2.75
C LEU A 66 -8.16 3.73 -1.31
N GLN A 67 -9.05 4.71 -1.19
CA GLN A 67 -9.62 5.07 0.11
C GLN A 67 -10.23 3.85 0.82
N PHE A 68 -10.13 3.80 2.16
CA PHE A 68 -10.57 2.64 2.92
C PHE A 68 -11.37 2.98 4.19
N ALA A 69 -11.81 4.24 4.36
CA ALA A 69 -12.49 4.67 5.58
C ALA A 69 -13.73 3.82 5.92
N ASN A 70 -14.53 3.48 4.92
CA ASN A 70 -15.80 2.80 5.07
C ASN A 70 -15.83 1.36 4.51
N MET A 71 -14.66 0.68 4.36
CA MET A 71 -14.59 -0.66 3.74
C MET A 71 -15.49 -1.68 4.43
N ASN A 72 -15.65 -1.59 5.75
CA ASN A 72 -16.49 -2.55 6.49
C ASN A 72 -17.97 -2.47 6.10
N SER A 73 -18.47 -1.31 5.66
CA SER A 73 -19.86 -1.17 5.20
C SER A 73 -20.17 -2.02 3.96
N LEU A 74 -19.14 -2.39 3.18
CA LEU A 74 -19.32 -3.26 2.03
C LEU A 74 -19.85 -4.66 2.40
N TRP A 75 -19.60 -5.12 3.62
CA TRP A 75 -20.03 -6.43 4.12
C TRP A 75 -21.43 -6.42 4.74
N GLU A 76 -21.97 -5.23 5.00
CA GLU A 76 -23.26 -5.03 5.68
C GLU A 76 -24.36 -4.62 4.70
N ASP A 77 -25.60 -5.00 5.00
CA ASP A 77 -26.75 -4.55 4.23
C ASP A 77 -27.02 -3.07 4.47
N GLY A 78 -27.53 -2.39 3.44
CA GLY A 78 -27.95 -1.00 3.54
C GLY A 78 -27.33 -0.06 2.51
N TYR A 79 -27.77 1.19 2.58
CA TYR A 79 -27.38 2.26 1.65
C TYR A 79 -25.87 2.55 1.67
N GLU A 80 -25.26 2.59 2.85
CA GLU A 80 -23.85 2.96 3.03
C GLU A 80 -22.92 2.04 2.24
N GLY A 81 -23.17 0.71 2.30
CA GLY A 81 -22.35 -0.25 1.57
C GLY A 81 -22.50 -0.13 0.05
N GLU A 82 -23.72 0.11 -0.46
CA GLU A 82 -23.95 0.34 -1.90
C GLU A 82 -23.34 1.66 -2.38
N HIS A 83 -23.48 2.71 -1.59
CA HIS A 83 -22.92 4.02 -1.90
C HIS A 83 -21.39 3.95 -1.98
N TYR A 84 -20.76 3.37 -0.95
CA TYR A 84 -19.31 3.24 -0.91
C TYR A 84 -18.77 2.33 -2.02
N ALA A 85 -19.47 1.24 -2.35
CA ALA A 85 -19.12 0.41 -3.50
C ALA A 85 -19.14 1.22 -4.82
N ALA A 86 -20.15 2.06 -5.00
CA ALA A 86 -20.26 2.92 -6.19
C ALA A 86 -19.12 3.94 -6.26
N GLU A 87 -18.74 4.56 -5.14
CA GLU A 87 -17.60 5.47 -5.08
C GLU A 87 -16.29 4.76 -5.48
N LEU A 88 -16.02 3.59 -4.90
CA LEU A 88 -14.82 2.82 -5.25
C LEU A 88 -14.80 2.42 -6.71
N MET A 89 -15.93 2.00 -7.27
CA MET A 89 -16.05 1.69 -8.71
C MET A 89 -15.76 2.91 -9.58
N GLY A 90 -16.19 4.10 -9.17
CA GLY A 90 -15.85 5.35 -9.82
C GLY A 90 -14.35 5.62 -9.83
N LEU A 91 -13.69 5.47 -8.68
CA LEU A 91 -12.24 5.64 -8.53
C LEU A 91 -11.44 4.62 -9.35
N VAL A 92 -11.91 3.37 -9.44
CA VAL A 92 -11.27 2.34 -10.27
C VAL A 92 -11.37 2.70 -11.76
N ALA A 93 -12.55 3.14 -12.21
CA ALA A 93 -12.73 3.57 -13.60
C ALA A 93 -11.85 4.79 -13.93
N GLU A 94 -11.77 5.75 -13.00
CA GLU A 94 -10.94 6.94 -13.13
C GLU A 94 -9.44 6.59 -13.21
N ALA A 95 -8.96 5.63 -12.41
CA ALA A 95 -7.58 5.15 -12.46
C ALA A 95 -7.21 4.66 -13.87
N GLY A 96 -8.10 3.92 -14.53
CA GLY A 96 -7.91 3.48 -15.92
C GLY A 96 -7.78 4.65 -16.90
N VAL A 97 -8.58 5.71 -16.73
CA VAL A 97 -8.52 6.93 -17.57
C VAL A 97 -7.16 7.63 -17.42
N TYR A 98 -6.63 7.71 -16.22
CA TYR A 98 -5.33 8.36 -15.95
C TYR A 98 -4.13 7.43 -16.08
N GLY A 99 -4.34 6.20 -16.55
CA GLY A 99 -3.27 5.26 -16.84
C GLY A 99 -2.60 4.60 -15.63
N VAL A 100 -3.20 4.71 -14.43
CA VAL A 100 -2.78 3.95 -13.25
C VAL A 100 -3.11 2.49 -13.48
N LYS A 101 -2.11 1.62 -13.32
CA LYS A 101 -2.23 0.20 -13.70
C LYS A 101 -2.64 -0.69 -12.56
N THR A 102 -2.32 -0.33 -11.33
CA THR A 102 -2.56 -1.15 -10.14
C THR A 102 -3.18 -0.29 -9.03
N LEU A 103 -4.27 -0.76 -8.46
CA LEU A 103 -4.88 -0.17 -7.28
C LEU A 103 -4.81 -1.14 -6.12
N VAL A 104 -4.32 -0.68 -4.98
CA VAL A 104 -4.35 -1.42 -3.72
C VAL A 104 -5.70 -1.23 -3.06
N VAL A 105 -6.28 -2.31 -2.57
CA VAL A 105 -7.66 -2.36 -2.06
C VAL A 105 -7.69 -3.10 -0.73
N HIS A 106 -8.33 -2.52 0.26
CA HIS A 106 -8.65 -3.20 1.51
C HIS A 106 -9.91 -4.06 1.37
N LEU A 107 -9.91 -5.26 1.96
CA LEU A 107 -11.14 -6.04 2.15
C LEU A 107 -11.85 -5.64 3.44
N THR A 108 -11.10 -5.22 4.43
CA THR A 108 -11.62 -4.88 5.76
C THR A 108 -10.91 -3.66 6.33
N ARG A 109 -11.43 -3.12 7.41
CA ARG A 109 -10.78 -2.10 8.21
C ARG A 109 -10.83 -2.49 9.69
N ARG A 110 -9.72 -2.31 10.43
CA ARG A 110 -9.55 -2.67 11.84
C ARG A 110 -9.57 -4.18 12.09
N LYS A 111 -9.51 -4.56 13.37
CA LYS A 111 -9.32 -5.95 13.81
C LYS A 111 -10.59 -6.80 13.75
N ASP A 112 -11.75 -6.20 13.99
CA ASP A 112 -13.03 -6.90 14.12
C ASP A 112 -14.00 -6.42 13.02
N PRO A 113 -13.80 -6.83 11.75
CA PRO A 113 -14.70 -6.48 10.67
C PRO A 113 -16.04 -7.23 10.78
N PRO A 114 -17.13 -6.73 10.15
CA PRO A 114 -18.37 -7.49 10.01
C PRO A 114 -18.11 -8.87 9.37
N PRO A 115 -18.94 -9.89 9.62
CA PRO A 115 -18.74 -11.21 9.03
C PRO A 115 -18.67 -11.19 7.50
N PHE A 116 -17.83 -12.05 6.91
CA PHE A 116 -17.78 -12.25 5.47
C PHE A 116 -19.17 -12.65 4.96
N SER A 117 -19.75 -11.86 4.07
CA SER A 117 -21.11 -12.04 3.55
C SER A 117 -21.12 -12.19 2.03
N GLU A 118 -22.11 -12.92 1.49
CA GLU A 118 -22.30 -13.02 0.04
C GLU A 118 -22.65 -11.67 -0.59
N LEU A 119 -23.31 -10.80 0.16
CA LEU A 119 -23.60 -9.44 -0.27
C LEU A 119 -22.28 -8.65 -0.45
N GLY A 120 -21.42 -8.66 0.55
CA GLY A 120 -20.12 -7.98 0.46
C GLY A 120 -19.26 -8.57 -0.66
N PHE A 121 -19.20 -9.90 -0.75
CA PHE A 121 -18.49 -10.56 -1.84
C PHE A 121 -19.00 -10.12 -3.22
N SER A 122 -20.32 -10.01 -3.39
CA SER A 122 -20.91 -9.56 -4.66
C SER A 122 -20.54 -8.09 -5.01
N ARG A 123 -20.41 -7.21 -4.00
CA ARG A 123 -19.96 -5.84 -4.20
C ARG A 123 -18.50 -5.78 -4.67
N TYR A 124 -17.62 -6.57 -4.05
CA TYR A 124 -16.23 -6.69 -4.51
C TYR A 124 -16.12 -7.31 -5.90
N LEU A 125 -16.97 -8.28 -6.27
CA LEU A 125 -17.00 -8.80 -7.64
C LEU A 125 -17.36 -7.71 -8.66
N ARG A 126 -18.32 -6.84 -8.36
CA ARG A 126 -18.65 -5.71 -9.24
C ARG A 126 -17.46 -4.75 -9.38
N LEU A 127 -16.70 -4.53 -8.28
CA LEU A 127 -15.47 -3.74 -8.32
C LEU A 127 -14.43 -4.38 -9.25
N CYS A 128 -14.24 -5.71 -9.16
CA CYS A 128 -13.36 -6.47 -10.05
C CYS A 128 -13.78 -6.35 -11.53
N GLU A 129 -15.08 -6.44 -11.83
CA GLU A 129 -15.59 -6.25 -13.19
C GLU A 129 -15.31 -4.85 -13.75
N VAL A 130 -15.39 -3.81 -12.92
CA VAL A 130 -15.00 -2.44 -13.33
C VAL A 130 -13.52 -2.38 -13.62
N ALA A 131 -12.69 -2.98 -12.78
CA ALA A 131 -11.24 -3.02 -12.97
C ALA A 131 -10.83 -3.73 -14.28
N GLU A 132 -11.49 -4.84 -14.59
CA GLU A 132 -11.27 -5.56 -15.85
C GLU A 132 -11.60 -4.68 -17.07
N ARG A 133 -12.75 -4.00 -17.04
CA ARG A 133 -13.15 -3.07 -18.13
C ARG A 133 -12.22 -1.85 -18.24
N ALA A 134 -11.72 -1.35 -17.10
CA ALA A 134 -10.81 -0.22 -17.04
C ALA A 134 -9.34 -0.59 -17.36
N ASN A 135 -9.02 -1.87 -17.52
CA ASN A 135 -7.66 -2.39 -17.70
C ASN A 135 -6.74 -2.04 -16.52
N VAL A 136 -7.28 -2.16 -15.29
CA VAL A 136 -6.61 -1.90 -14.01
C VAL A 136 -6.52 -3.20 -13.23
N ASP A 137 -5.39 -3.46 -12.60
CA ASP A 137 -5.22 -4.57 -11.68
C ASP A 137 -5.67 -4.15 -10.26
N LEU A 138 -6.37 -5.01 -9.54
CA LEU A 138 -6.66 -4.83 -8.13
C LEU A 138 -5.75 -5.72 -7.28
N ALA A 139 -5.04 -5.12 -6.37
CA ALA A 139 -4.14 -5.76 -5.42
C ALA A 139 -4.77 -5.71 -4.03
N PHE A 140 -5.37 -6.82 -3.59
CA PHE A 140 -5.97 -6.90 -2.26
C PHE A 140 -4.91 -7.09 -1.20
N GLU A 141 -4.89 -6.19 -0.23
CA GLU A 141 -3.84 -6.14 0.78
C GLU A 141 -4.08 -7.10 1.94
N ASN A 142 -3.02 -7.70 2.45
CA ASN A 142 -3.08 -8.50 3.67
C ASN A 142 -3.18 -7.59 4.90
N LEU A 143 -4.33 -7.66 5.54
CA LEU A 143 -4.73 -6.82 6.66
C LEU A 143 -4.92 -7.63 7.95
N ARG A 144 -5.51 -6.98 8.97
CA ARG A 144 -5.73 -7.51 10.32
C ARG A 144 -6.70 -8.70 10.41
N ALA A 145 -7.40 -9.04 9.32
CA ALA A 145 -8.28 -10.20 9.17
C ALA A 145 -7.85 -10.98 7.91
N PRO A 146 -6.71 -11.70 7.95
CA PRO A 146 -6.14 -12.37 6.77
C PRO A 146 -7.06 -13.43 6.17
N GLU A 147 -7.98 -14.00 6.94
CA GLU A 147 -8.97 -14.97 6.46
C GLU A 147 -9.87 -14.41 5.35
N TYR A 148 -10.12 -13.08 5.32
CA TYR A 148 -10.87 -12.43 4.25
C TYR A 148 -10.09 -12.49 2.94
N LEU A 149 -8.79 -12.23 2.98
CA LEU A 149 -7.93 -12.31 1.80
C LEU A 149 -7.91 -13.73 1.24
N TYR A 150 -7.68 -14.73 2.09
CA TYR A 150 -7.65 -16.13 1.66
C TYR A 150 -8.99 -16.60 1.07
N GLU A 151 -10.10 -16.28 1.73
CA GLU A 151 -11.44 -16.66 1.23
C GLU A 151 -11.78 -15.93 -0.07
N PHE A 152 -11.47 -14.64 -0.17
CA PHE A 152 -11.71 -13.87 -1.38
C PHE A 152 -10.90 -14.41 -2.56
N MET A 153 -9.58 -14.59 -2.36
CA MET A 153 -8.68 -15.07 -3.41
C MET A 153 -8.95 -16.51 -3.85
N ARG A 154 -9.49 -17.34 -2.96
CA ARG A 154 -9.95 -18.71 -3.29
C ARG A 154 -11.13 -18.70 -4.26
N ARG A 155 -11.97 -17.67 -4.23
CA ARG A 155 -13.22 -17.55 -4.99
C ARG A 155 -13.09 -16.76 -6.29
N VAL A 156 -12.03 -15.97 -6.43
CA VAL A 156 -11.83 -15.10 -7.60
C VAL A 156 -10.69 -15.65 -8.45
N ASP A 157 -11.01 -15.96 -9.71
CA ASP A 157 -10.04 -16.40 -10.72
C ASP A 157 -10.01 -15.38 -11.88
N SER A 158 -9.13 -14.39 -11.75
CA SER A 158 -8.90 -13.37 -12.78
C SER A 158 -7.43 -12.96 -12.78
N PRO A 159 -6.79 -12.85 -13.94
CA PRO A 159 -5.39 -12.46 -14.03
C PRO A 159 -5.14 -11.01 -13.60
N ARG A 160 -6.20 -10.19 -13.48
CA ARG A 160 -6.10 -8.81 -13.00
C ARG A 160 -6.26 -8.67 -11.50
N ILE A 161 -6.71 -9.74 -10.84
CA ILE A 161 -7.00 -9.71 -9.40
C ILE A 161 -5.91 -10.48 -8.67
N GLY A 162 -5.25 -9.80 -7.76
CA GLY A 162 -4.14 -10.38 -7.01
C GLY A 162 -3.99 -9.77 -5.62
N VAL A 163 -2.81 -9.91 -5.08
CA VAL A 163 -2.48 -9.56 -3.71
C VAL A 163 -1.49 -8.39 -3.69
N CYS A 164 -1.74 -7.41 -2.85
CA CYS A 164 -0.70 -6.52 -2.35
C CYS A 164 -0.10 -7.18 -1.11
N PHE A 165 1.17 -7.54 -1.19
CA PHE A 165 1.88 -8.05 -0.03
C PHE A 165 2.43 -6.89 0.80
N ASP A 166 1.88 -6.70 2.00
CA ASP A 166 2.39 -5.78 2.99
C ASP A 166 3.24 -6.55 4.02
N ALA A 167 4.51 -6.16 4.11
CA ALA A 167 5.50 -6.82 4.95
C ALA A 167 5.26 -6.57 6.45
N GLY A 168 4.92 -5.33 6.80
CA GLY A 168 4.67 -4.94 8.18
C GLY A 168 3.37 -5.53 8.73
N HIS A 169 2.30 -5.52 7.94
CA HIS A 169 1.06 -6.19 8.30
C HIS A 169 1.26 -7.70 8.49
N ASN A 170 2.00 -8.35 7.59
CA ASN A 170 2.29 -9.78 7.75
C ASN A 170 3.05 -10.05 9.06
N HIS A 171 4.09 -9.25 9.34
CA HIS A 171 4.91 -9.42 10.54
C HIS A 171 4.14 -9.18 11.84
N PHE A 172 3.28 -8.16 11.84
CA PHE A 172 2.51 -7.77 13.01
C PHE A 172 1.27 -8.66 13.27
N VAL A 173 0.57 -9.08 12.18
CA VAL A 173 -0.75 -9.71 12.30
C VAL A 173 -0.70 -11.23 12.23
N CYS A 174 0.08 -11.77 11.30
CA CYS A 174 0.09 -13.20 10.99
C CYS A 174 1.48 -13.69 10.58
N PRO A 175 2.50 -13.54 11.47
CA PRO A 175 3.89 -13.89 11.15
C PRO A 175 4.07 -15.38 10.82
N GLU A 176 3.12 -16.24 11.22
CA GLU A 176 3.11 -17.66 10.92
C GLU A 176 2.67 -17.98 9.47
N LYS A 177 2.06 -17.02 8.76
CA LYS A 177 1.62 -17.19 7.37
C LYS A 177 2.69 -16.67 6.40
N ASN A 178 2.92 -17.43 5.33
CA ASN A 178 3.80 -16.98 4.26
C ASN A 178 3.00 -16.57 3.03
N ILE A 179 2.39 -15.38 3.12
CA ILE A 179 1.50 -14.83 2.07
C ILE A 179 2.23 -14.73 0.72
N LEU A 180 3.53 -14.39 0.71
CA LEU A 180 4.33 -14.35 -0.51
C LEU A 180 4.42 -15.71 -1.20
N LYS A 181 4.50 -16.80 -0.46
CA LYS A 181 4.52 -18.16 -1.04
C LYS A 181 3.13 -18.62 -1.41
N ASP A 182 2.14 -18.35 -0.57
CA ASP A 182 0.76 -18.79 -0.77
C ASP A 182 0.15 -18.16 -2.04
N PHE A 183 0.57 -16.94 -2.39
CA PHE A 183 0.11 -16.17 -3.55
C PHE A 183 1.24 -15.77 -4.51
N SER A 184 2.31 -16.57 -4.60
CA SER A 184 3.55 -16.22 -5.31
C SER A 184 3.37 -15.83 -6.78
N ASP A 185 2.37 -16.35 -7.45
CA ASP A 185 2.00 -16.07 -8.84
C ASP A 185 0.92 -14.99 -9.01
N ARG A 186 0.40 -14.48 -7.88
CA ARG A 186 -0.71 -13.51 -7.85
C ARG A 186 -0.34 -12.19 -7.16
N ILE A 187 0.93 -11.96 -6.83
CA ILE A 187 1.38 -10.68 -6.26
C ILE A 187 1.31 -9.60 -7.35
N LYS A 188 0.63 -8.49 -7.05
CA LYS A 188 0.45 -7.33 -7.93
C LYS A 188 1.12 -6.07 -7.42
N ALA A 189 1.28 -5.96 -6.13
CA ALA A 189 1.97 -4.86 -5.46
C ALA A 189 2.68 -5.36 -4.20
N VAL A 190 3.66 -4.61 -3.73
CA VAL A 190 4.29 -4.84 -2.42
C VAL A 190 4.40 -3.51 -1.66
N HIS A 191 4.06 -3.56 -0.37
CA HIS A 191 4.27 -2.48 0.58
C HIS A 191 5.31 -2.94 1.60
N LEU A 192 6.42 -2.23 1.67
CA LEU A 192 7.56 -2.60 2.47
C LEU A 192 7.79 -1.56 3.56
N HIS A 193 7.54 -1.94 4.78
CA HIS A 193 7.87 -1.19 5.99
C HIS A 193 8.20 -2.14 7.13
N ASP A 194 8.84 -1.66 8.16
CA ASP A 194 9.25 -2.45 9.30
C ASP A 194 8.44 -2.11 10.55
N ASN A 195 8.40 -3.03 11.48
CA ASN A 195 7.87 -2.87 12.83
C ASN A 195 8.48 -3.92 13.78
N TYR A 196 8.14 -3.87 15.05
CA TYR A 196 8.62 -4.83 16.06
C TYR A 196 7.68 -6.01 16.32
N GLY A 197 6.60 -6.14 15.51
CA GLY A 197 5.58 -7.19 15.66
C GLY A 197 4.51 -6.88 16.71
N ASP A 198 4.48 -5.68 17.27
CA ASP A 198 3.55 -5.24 18.32
C ASP A 198 2.50 -4.24 17.80
N PHE A 199 2.85 -3.40 16.87
CA PHE A 199 1.93 -2.48 16.19
C PHE A 199 2.43 -2.10 14.79
N ASP A 200 1.58 -1.42 14.04
CA ASP A 200 1.77 -1.02 12.65
C ASP A 200 2.58 0.29 12.57
N ALA A 201 3.90 0.17 12.70
CA ALA A 201 4.78 1.32 12.93
C ALA A 201 5.23 2.04 11.65
N HIS A 202 5.12 1.42 10.49
CA HIS A 202 5.60 1.95 9.21
C HIS A 202 7.05 2.46 9.24
N ASN A 203 7.93 1.76 9.99
CA ASN A 203 9.35 2.11 10.08
C ASN A 203 10.08 1.82 8.76
N ILE A 204 11.21 2.50 8.57
CA ILE A 204 12.14 2.22 7.46
C ILE A 204 12.65 0.77 7.58
N PRO A 205 12.74 -0.01 6.48
CA PRO A 205 13.30 -1.36 6.50
C PRO A 205 14.66 -1.44 7.20
N GLY A 206 14.75 -2.33 8.19
CA GLY A 206 15.91 -2.50 9.07
C GLY A 206 15.84 -1.71 10.38
N ASP A 207 14.79 -0.90 10.60
CA ASP A 207 14.54 -0.20 11.86
C ASP A 207 13.43 -0.89 12.69
N GLY A 208 13.23 -2.18 12.49
CA GLY A 208 12.32 -3.06 13.21
C GLY A 208 12.91 -4.45 13.40
N SER A 209 12.07 -5.49 13.37
CA SER A 209 12.48 -6.86 13.63
C SER A 209 12.15 -7.85 12.49
N ILE A 210 11.74 -7.37 11.32
CA ILE A 210 11.49 -8.24 10.16
C ILE A 210 12.82 -8.87 9.69
N ASP A 211 12.80 -10.18 9.41
CA ASP A 211 13.91 -10.86 8.72
C ASP A 211 13.91 -10.50 7.23
N TRP A 212 14.49 -9.34 6.91
CA TRP A 212 14.56 -8.81 5.54
C TRP A 212 15.33 -9.71 4.60
N LYS A 213 16.27 -10.49 5.09
CA LYS A 213 17.02 -11.45 4.28
C LYS A 213 16.14 -12.60 3.82
N ALA A 214 15.33 -13.16 4.73
CA ALA A 214 14.35 -14.19 4.38
C ALA A 214 13.25 -13.66 3.47
N LEU A 215 12.69 -12.49 3.80
CA LEU A 215 11.65 -11.84 3.01
C LEU A 215 12.11 -11.52 1.59
N ARG A 216 13.31 -10.95 1.43
CA ARG A 216 13.91 -10.69 0.12
C ARG A 216 14.04 -11.95 -0.72
N LYS A 217 14.46 -13.06 -0.11
CA LYS A 217 14.55 -14.35 -0.80
C LYS A 217 13.19 -14.80 -1.34
N ASP A 218 12.14 -14.65 -0.54
CA ASP A 218 10.79 -15.02 -0.93
C ASP A 218 10.23 -14.07 -2.01
N LEU A 219 10.49 -12.76 -1.93
CA LEU A 219 10.15 -11.78 -2.98
C LEU A 219 10.80 -12.12 -4.32
N ILE A 220 12.08 -12.46 -4.32
CA ILE A 220 12.82 -12.84 -5.55
C ILE A 220 12.29 -14.17 -6.11
N ALA A 221 11.85 -15.09 -5.26
CA ALA A 221 11.30 -16.37 -5.66
C ALA A 221 9.86 -16.28 -6.17
N SER A 222 9.14 -15.20 -5.87
CA SER A 222 7.79 -14.96 -6.39
C SER A 222 7.84 -14.59 -7.88
N ALA A 223 6.68 -14.61 -8.54
CA ALA A 223 6.54 -14.14 -9.93
C ALA A 223 6.47 -12.61 -10.05
N TYR A 224 6.53 -11.87 -8.93
CA TYR A 224 6.41 -10.42 -8.93
C TYR A 224 7.67 -9.76 -9.50
N THR A 225 7.46 -8.90 -10.49
CA THR A 225 8.53 -8.16 -11.19
C THR A 225 8.37 -6.64 -11.10
N GLY A 226 7.40 -6.16 -10.32
CA GLY A 226 7.13 -4.74 -10.14
C GLY A 226 8.14 -4.04 -9.22
N ALA A 227 7.84 -2.80 -8.89
CA ALA A 227 8.66 -2.00 -8.01
C ALA A 227 8.58 -2.49 -6.55
N TRP A 228 9.65 -2.29 -5.80
CA TRP A 228 9.64 -2.51 -4.35
C TRP A 228 9.30 -1.20 -3.66
N SER A 229 8.02 -1.03 -3.33
CA SER A 229 7.48 0.22 -2.78
C SER A 229 7.66 0.27 -1.27
N LEU A 230 8.34 1.30 -0.78
CA LEU A 230 8.34 1.61 0.65
C LEU A 230 7.02 2.32 1.01
N GLU A 231 6.31 1.78 1.99
CA GLU A 231 5.15 2.42 2.60
C GLU A 231 5.49 2.80 4.04
N ILE A 232 6.41 3.76 4.16
CA ILE A 232 6.94 4.22 5.44
C ILE A 232 6.38 5.58 5.82
N GLU A 233 6.23 5.83 7.12
CA GLU A 233 5.71 7.08 7.64
C GLU A 233 6.48 7.55 8.87
N HIS A 234 6.83 8.83 8.88
CA HIS A 234 7.37 9.48 10.06
C HIS A 234 6.23 9.79 11.04
N ALA A 235 6.08 8.97 12.06
CA ALA A 235 4.92 8.94 12.93
C ALA A 235 4.65 10.24 13.70
N GLN A 236 5.66 11.02 14.04
CA GLN A 236 5.48 12.25 14.84
C GLN A 236 4.75 13.37 14.13
N THR A 237 4.68 13.34 12.83
CA THR A 237 4.01 14.39 12.05
C THR A 237 2.55 14.05 11.77
N SER A 238 2.15 12.80 11.90
CA SER A 238 0.74 12.40 11.86
C SER A 238 0.11 12.47 13.25
N GLU A 239 -1.14 12.92 13.35
CA GLU A 239 -1.87 12.90 14.63
C GLU A 239 -2.07 11.46 15.15
N PHE A 240 -2.14 10.50 14.24
CA PHE A 240 -2.26 9.09 14.55
C PHE A 240 -0.94 8.54 15.13
N GLY A 241 0.19 8.86 14.52
CA GLY A 241 1.50 8.47 15.02
C GLY A 241 1.82 9.08 16.39
N LYS A 242 1.47 10.36 16.60
CA LYS A 242 1.60 11.01 17.91
C LYS A 242 0.80 10.33 19.02
N ALA A 243 -0.33 9.72 18.69
CA ALA A 243 -1.18 9.00 19.64
C ALA A 243 -0.63 7.61 20.00
N LEU A 244 0.19 7.01 19.11
CA LEU A 244 0.72 5.66 19.27
C LEU A 244 2.13 5.62 19.87
N LEU A 245 2.94 6.67 19.62
CA LEU A 245 4.33 6.72 20.08
C LEU A 245 4.48 7.75 21.21
N GLY A 246 5.01 7.32 22.35
CA GLY A 246 5.63 8.24 23.29
C GLY A 246 6.80 8.97 22.58
N LYS A 247 7.09 10.20 23.01
CA LYS A 247 8.13 11.04 22.38
C LYS A 247 9.53 10.42 22.31
N ASP A 248 9.78 9.41 23.13
CA ASP A 248 11.09 8.76 23.29
C ASP A 248 11.25 7.49 22.42
N GLU A 249 10.21 7.10 21.67
CA GLU A 249 10.18 5.83 20.91
C GLU A 249 10.26 6.03 19.39
N ASP A 250 10.24 7.27 18.90
CA ASP A 250 10.36 7.55 17.47
C ASP A 250 11.83 7.56 17.03
N PRO A 251 12.26 6.57 16.21
CA PRO A 251 13.65 6.51 15.75
C PRO A 251 14.04 7.67 14.80
N TYR A 252 13.07 8.47 14.39
CA TYR A 252 13.25 9.57 13.43
C TYR A 252 13.05 10.95 14.07
N PHE A 253 13.00 11.01 15.40
CA PHE A 253 12.78 12.27 16.12
C PHE A 253 13.76 13.36 15.69
N GLY A 254 13.21 14.50 15.24
CA GLY A 254 13.99 15.65 14.81
C GLY A 254 14.59 15.56 13.41
N MET A 255 14.37 14.46 12.67
CA MET A 255 14.79 14.40 11.26
C MET A 255 13.96 15.32 10.38
N GLY A 256 14.63 16.03 9.47
CA GLY A 256 13.96 16.73 8.37
C GLY A 256 13.55 15.77 7.25
N PRO A 257 12.65 16.19 6.34
CA PRO A 257 12.14 15.33 5.27
C PRO A 257 13.25 14.84 4.31
N GLU A 258 14.25 15.64 4.02
CA GLU A 258 15.37 15.26 3.16
C GLU A 258 16.24 14.17 3.81
N GLU A 259 16.54 14.30 5.10
CA GLU A 259 17.33 13.31 5.84
C GLU A 259 16.58 11.98 5.98
N TYR A 260 15.28 12.04 6.27
CA TYR A 260 14.42 10.87 6.35
C TYR A 260 14.38 10.11 5.02
N LEU A 261 14.19 10.82 3.90
CA LEU A 261 14.15 10.24 2.56
C LEU A 261 15.51 9.68 2.11
N ASP A 262 16.62 10.33 2.45
CA ASP A 262 17.97 9.81 2.18
C ASP A 262 18.22 8.50 2.95
N ARG A 263 17.82 8.43 4.23
CA ARG A 263 17.87 7.20 5.03
C ARG A 263 17.00 6.09 4.43
N ALA A 264 15.78 6.41 4.04
CA ALA A 264 14.85 5.48 3.41
C ALA A 264 15.40 4.93 2.09
N PHE A 265 15.97 5.77 1.24
CA PHE A 265 16.57 5.35 -0.01
C PHE A 265 17.79 4.44 0.20
N LYS A 266 18.66 4.78 1.16
CA LYS A 266 19.81 3.93 1.53
C LYS A 266 19.36 2.56 2.05
N ALA A 267 18.32 2.50 2.88
CA ALA A 267 17.74 1.24 3.35
C ALA A 267 17.17 0.41 2.18
N HIS A 268 16.43 1.04 1.27
CA HIS A 268 15.93 0.40 0.06
C HIS A 268 17.07 -0.20 -0.79
N GLN A 269 18.18 0.54 -0.97
CA GLN A 269 19.35 0.05 -1.71
C GLN A 269 20.02 -1.15 -1.03
N LYS A 270 20.13 -1.14 0.30
CA LYS A 270 20.64 -2.28 1.07
C LYS A 270 19.71 -3.50 0.94
N LEU A 271 18.41 -3.30 1.00
CA LEU A 271 17.42 -4.36 0.81
C LEU A 271 17.58 -5.04 -0.56
N ILE A 272 17.68 -4.27 -1.64
CA ILE A 272 17.89 -4.81 -3.00
C ILE A 272 19.17 -5.62 -3.08
N LYS A 273 20.24 -5.15 -2.45
CA LYS A 273 21.56 -5.85 -2.44
C LYS A 273 21.58 -7.06 -1.50
N GLY A 274 20.64 -7.16 -0.56
CA GLY A 274 20.64 -8.20 0.50
C GLY A 274 21.62 -7.90 1.63
N GLU A 275 21.79 -6.62 1.94
CA GLU A 275 22.69 -6.09 2.98
C GLU A 275 21.91 -5.65 4.25
N LEU A 276 20.58 -5.88 4.29
CA LEU A 276 19.75 -5.73 5.49
C LEU A 276 19.72 -7.02 6.28
#